data_bf2d26a3d6f7f95f9de2820683871a77
#
_entry.id   bf2d26a3d6f7f95f9de2820683871a77
#
_cell.length_a   1.000
_cell.length_b   1.000
_cell.length_c   1.000
_cell.angle_alpha   90.00
_cell.angle_beta   90.00
_cell.angle_gamma   90.00
#
_symmetry.space_group_name_H-M   'P 1'
#
loop_
_entity.id
_entity.type
_entity.pdbx_description
1 polymer ?
#
loop_
_entity_poly.entity_id
_entity_poly.type
_entity_poly.pdbx_seq_one_letter_code
_entity_poly.pdbx_strand_id
1 'polypeptide(L)'
;MRGPLPTARQLSDRARPLACVALLAFAVGTTAQVTGALDGLERETLKARFDVRGAERPDGVVVVAIDAKSFDVLRQQWPFPRSLHGRAIRRLHAAGAREIVYDVQFTEPTKPREDLALYDAIAAAGGAVLATSESDEHGHTNVLGGDANLRRVGAHAAASDLYNDSAGAITRFPRSVGGLETLPVVAAERAGAERLPESAFGHDGAWIDYRGPPGSIRTVSFSDVVRGSFAPGAFRDRVVVVGASAPTLRDVHATPVGGDEPMSGAEVQANAIWTALHGAPLEQPSTAVELLLVALLALAAPLVGLRFPALAAGLAVPVAGGLLWSEPSSRSSTAGSSTWSRRSPP
;
A
#
# COMPACT_ATOMS: atom_id res chain seq x y z
N MET A 1 -42.38 -0.24 -37.19
CA MET A 1 -43.65 0.31 -36.60
C MET A 1 -43.29 1.08 -35.33
N ARG A 2 -43.37 2.39 -35.33
CA ARG A 2 -43.20 3.21 -34.13
C ARG A 2 -44.54 3.28 -33.40
N GLY A 3 -44.68 2.64 -32.25
CA GLY A 3 -45.86 2.76 -31.43
C GLY A 3 -46.11 4.20 -30.97
N PRO A 4 -47.33 4.59 -30.65
CA PRO A 4 -47.68 5.95 -30.24
C PRO A 4 -46.91 6.34 -28.98
N LEU A 5 -46.42 7.58 -28.89
CA LEU A 5 -45.76 8.14 -27.74
C LEU A 5 -46.72 8.11 -26.52
N PRO A 6 -46.25 7.72 -25.32
CA PRO A 6 -47.08 7.63 -24.11
C PRO A 6 -47.65 9.02 -23.77
N THR A 7 -48.92 9.04 -23.34
CA THR A 7 -49.58 10.29 -22.92
C THR A 7 -49.04 10.81 -21.60
N ALA A 8 -49.15 12.11 -21.33
CA ALA A 8 -48.61 12.76 -20.12
C ALA A 8 -49.12 12.08 -18.82
N ARG A 9 -50.35 11.56 -18.80
CA ARG A 9 -50.92 10.81 -17.67
C ARG A 9 -50.25 9.45 -17.45
N GLN A 10 -49.92 8.73 -18.54
CA GLN A 10 -49.18 7.44 -18.45
C GLN A 10 -47.73 7.64 -18.03
N LEU A 11 -47.15 8.79 -18.32
CA LEU A 11 -45.80 9.18 -17.86
C LEU A 11 -45.82 9.49 -16.35
N SER A 12 -46.86 10.19 -15.83
CA SER A 12 -46.95 10.51 -14.41
C SER A 12 -47.18 9.28 -13.52
N ASP A 13 -48.00 8.32 -13.98
CA ASP A 13 -48.28 7.09 -13.24
C ASP A 13 -47.06 6.14 -13.14
N ARG A 14 -46.14 6.23 -14.14
CA ARG A 14 -44.88 5.48 -14.14
C ARG A 14 -43.73 6.23 -13.43
N ALA A 15 -43.81 7.56 -13.34
CA ALA A 15 -42.74 8.36 -12.72
C ALA A 15 -42.54 8.08 -11.23
N ARG A 16 -43.65 7.84 -10.47
CA ARG A 16 -43.56 7.54 -9.03
C ARG A 16 -42.78 6.26 -8.72
N PRO A 17 -43.13 5.07 -9.31
CA PRO A 17 -42.35 3.86 -9.04
C PRO A 17 -40.93 3.96 -9.54
N LEU A 18 -40.66 4.65 -10.65
CA LEU A 18 -39.31 4.87 -11.17
C LEU A 18 -38.47 5.80 -10.29
N ALA A 19 -39.10 6.82 -9.70
CA ALA A 19 -38.43 7.67 -8.70
C ALA A 19 -38.07 6.87 -7.43
N CYS A 20 -38.94 5.98 -6.98
CA CYS A 20 -38.64 5.08 -5.86
C CYS A 20 -37.48 4.14 -6.17
N VAL A 21 -37.43 3.58 -7.39
CA VAL A 21 -36.32 2.72 -7.83
C VAL A 21 -35.01 3.52 -7.91
N ALA A 22 -35.05 4.75 -8.45
CA ALA A 22 -33.87 5.62 -8.50
C ALA A 22 -33.34 5.99 -7.11
N LEU A 23 -34.23 6.34 -6.18
CA LEU A 23 -33.86 6.64 -4.80
C LEU A 23 -33.28 5.41 -4.08
N LEU A 24 -33.89 4.24 -4.27
CA LEU A 24 -33.39 3.00 -3.71
C LEU A 24 -32.00 2.66 -4.29
N ALA A 25 -31.82 2.74 -5.60
CA ALA A 25 -30.56 2.50 -6.28
C ALA A 25 -29.47 3.48 -5.82
N PHE A 26 -29.82 4.76 -5.64
CA PHE A 26 -28.92 5.77 -5.10
C PHE A 26 -28.52 5.46 -3.65
N ALA A 27 -29.48 5.12 -2.79
CA ALA A 27 -29.20 4.76 -1.40
C ALA A 27 -28.32 3.52 -1.30
N VAL A 28 -28.59 2.48 -2.11
CA VAL A 28 -27.78 1.26 -2.18
C VAL A 28 -26.37 1.57 -2.69
N GLY A 29 -26.24 2.34 -3.77
CA GLY A 29 -24.94 2.74 -4.33
C GLY A 29 -24.12 3.54 -3.32
N THR A 30 -24.74 4.51 -2.63
CA THR A 30 -24.06 5.31 -1.60
C THR A 30 -23.66 4.45 -0.40
N THR A 31 -24.52 3.52 0.02
CA THR A 31 -24.19 2.59 1.12
C THR A 31 -23.02 1.68 0.71
N ALA A 32 -23.04 1.13 -0.49
CA ALA A 32 -21.95 0.29 -1.01
C ALA A 32 -20.62 1.04 -1.06
N GLN A 33 -20.66 2.31 -1.45
CA GLN A 33 -19.48 3.21 -1.45
C GLN A 33 -18.94 3.39 -0.01
N VAL A 34 -19.81 3.77 0.93
CA VAL A 34 -19.40 4.05 2.32
C VAL A 34 -18.94 2.80 3.07
N THR A 35 -19.46 1.63 2.73
CA THR A 35 -19.11 0.36 3.38
C THR A 35 -17.91 -0.34 2.75
N GLY A 36 -17.32 0.21 1.69
CA GLY A 36 -16.21 -0.44 0.97
C GLY A 36 -16.62 -1.68 0.16
N ALA A 37 -17.94 -1.90 -0.04
CA ALA A 37 -18.42 -3.06 -0.80
C ALA A 37 -18.01 -3.02 -2.29
N LEU A 38 -17.57 -1.87 -2.78
CA LEU A 38 -17.07 -1.66 -4.15
C LEU A 38 -15.55 -1.79 -4.28
N ASP A 39 -14.81 -1.91 -3.18
CA ASP A 39 -13.33 -1.96 -3.20
C ASP A 39 -12.79 -3.10 -4.06
N GLY A 40 -13.47 -4.25 -4.06
CA GLY A 40 -13.13 -5.37 -4.92
C GLY A 40 -13.22 -5.03 -6.41
N LEU A 41 -14.25 -4.29 -6.81
CA LEU A 41 -14.43 -3.83 -8.20
C LEU A 41 -13.40 -2.75 -8.56
N GLU A 42 -13.10 -1.84 -7.65
CA GLU A 42 -12.09 -0.81 -7.81
C GLU A 42 -10.71 -1.46 -8.02
N ARG A 43 -10.36 -2.47 -7.24
CA ARG A 43 -9.13 -3.26 -7.41
C ARG A 43 -9.04 -3.94 -8.78
N GLU A 44 -10.14 -4.56 -9.26
CA GLU A 44 -10.16 -5.19 -10.60
C GLU A 44 -9.97 -4.14 -11.71
N THR A 45 -10.52 -2.93 -11.55
CA THR A 45 -10.30 -1.84 -12.50
C THR A 45 -8.86 -1.32 -12.47
N LEU A 46 -8.25 -1.23 -11.27
CA LEU A 46 -6.82 -0.89 -11.11
C LEU A 46 -5.94 -1.95 -11.76
N LYS A 47 -6.20 -3.23 -11.48
CA LYS A 47 -5.48 -4.34 -12.10
C LYS A 47 -5.54 -4.27 -13.62
N ALA A 48 -6.75 -4.08 -14.18
CA ALA A 48 -6.91 -3.94 -15.64
C ALA A 48 -6.11 -2.75 -16.21
N ARG A 49 -6.02 -1.61 -15.49
CA ARG A 49 -5.21 -0.46 -15.92
C ARG A 49 -3.71 -0.79 -15.90
N PHE A 50 -3.22 -1.47 -14.86
CA PHE A 50 -1.84 -1.91 -14.78
C PHE A 50 -1.51 -2.95 -15.86
N ASP A 51 -2.41 -3.90 -16.13
CA ASP A 51 -2.25 -4.91 -17.18
C ASP A 51 -2.15 -4.28 -18.58
N VAL A 52 -2.96 -3.24 -18.86
CA VAL A 52 -2.91 -2.48 -20.12
C VAL A 52 -1.61 -1.70 -20.26
N ARG A 53 -1.12 -1.10 -19.17
CA ARG A 53 0.15 -0.36 -19.18
C ARG A 53 1.35 -1.28 -19.34
N GLY A 54 1.26 -2.50 -18.84
CA GLY A 54 2.36 -3.45 -18.79
C GLY A 54 3.38 -3.16 -17.69
N ALA A 55 4.36 -4.04 -17.56
CA ALA A 55 5.44 -3.88 -16.59
C ALA A 55 6.48 -2.87 -17.08
N GLU A 56 6.80 -1.92 -16.24
CA GLU A 56 7.86 -0.93 -16.47
C GLU A 56 8.97 -1.13 -15.45
N ARG A 57 10.21 -0.84 -15.86
CA ARG A 57 11.35 -0.78 -14.93
C ARG A 57 11.61 0.67 -14.59
N PRO A 58 11.10 1.14 -13.45
CA PRO A 58 11.25 2.54 -13.09
C PRO A 58 12.70 2.86 -12.78
N ASP A 59 13.13 4.03 -13.23
CA ASP A 59 14.36 4.64 -12.73
C ASP A 59 14.07 5.46 -11.47
N GLY A 60 15.10 5.79 -10.71
CA GLY A 60 14.99 6.62 -9.51
C GLY A 60 14.91 5.84 -8.21
N VAL A 61 14.46 4.59 -8.20
CA VAL A 61 14.40 3.74 -7.00
C VAL A 61 15.05 2.38 -7.25
N VAL A 62 15.75 1.86 -6.23
CA VAL A 62 16.37 0.52 -6.24
C VAL A 62 16.13 -0.17 -4.91
N VAL A 63 15.79 -1.45 -4.94
CA VAL A 63 15.70 -2.28 -3.73
C VAL A 63 17.03 -2.96 -3.46
N VAL A 64 17.49 -2.91 -2.21
CA VAL A 64 18.56 -3.75 -1.67
C VAL A 64 17.92 -4.80 -0.80
N ALA A 65 17.80 -5.99 -1.34
CA ALA A 65 17.05 -7.08 -0.76
C ALA A 65 17.85 -7.87 0.27
N ILE A 66 17.36 -7.98 1.50
CA ILE A 66 17.81 -8.97 2.46
C ILE A 66 17.15 -10.30 2.08
N ASP A 67 17.73 -10.94 1.10
CA ASP A 67 17.25 -12.14 0.41
C ASP A 67 17.89 -13.43 0.95
N ALA A 68 17.47 -14.59 0.43
CA ALA A 68 18.04 -15.89 0.82
C ALA A 68 19.55 -15.93 0.54
N LYS A 69 20.01 -15.34 -0.58
CA LYS A 69 21.44 -15.23 -0.91
C LYS A 69 22.22 -14.49 0.18
N SER A 70 21.61 -13.48 0.81
CA SER A 70 22.25 -12.72 1.89
C SER A 70 22.60 -13.61 3.10
N PHE A 71 21.72 -14.52 3.48
CA PHE A 71 21.98 -15.49 4.55
C PHE A 71 23.08 -16.49 4.17
N ASP A 72 23.00 -17.05 2.97
CA ASP A 72 23.96 -18.03 2.49
C ASP A 72 25.37 -17.45 2.36
N VAL A 73 25.47 -16.23 1.82
CA VAL A 73 26.74 -15.59 1.51
C VAL A 73 27.41 -14.97 2.72
N LEU A 74 26.60 -14.33 3.61
CA LEU A 74 27.12 -13.69 4.83
C LEU A 74 27.26 -14.66 5.99
N ARG A 75 26.58 -15.80 5.92
CA ARG A 75 26.54 -16.84 6.99
C ARG A 75 26.21 -16.26 8.37
N GLN A 76 25.25 -15.34 8.38
CA GLN A 76 24.76 -14.68 9.58
C GLN A 76 23.28 -15.01 9.78
N GLN A 77 22.87 -15.13 11.06
CA GLN A 77 21.47 -15.24 11.41
C GLN A 77 20.81 -13.86 11.53
N TRP A 78 19.52 -13.81 11.30
CA TRP A 78 18.73 -12.61 11.53
C TRP A 78 18.44 -12.42 13.04
N PRO A 79 18.49 -11.21 13.58
CA PRO A 79 18.87 -9.95 12.91
C PRO A 79 20.39 -9.86 12.67
N PHE A 80 20.76 -9.32 11.49
CA PHE A 80 22.17 -9.14 11.15
C PHE A 80 22.87 -8.15 12.07
N PRO A 81 24.19 -8.34 12.37
CA PRO A 81 24.97 -7.38 13.12
C PRO A 81 24.86 -5.97 12.50
N ARG A 82 24.66 -4.95 13.34
CA ARG A 82 24.51 -3.56 12.89
C ARG A 82 25.70 -3.03 12.11
N SER A 83 26.89 -3.56 12.35
CA SER A 83 28.10 -3.25 11.56
C SER A 83 27.98 -3.65 10.09
N LEU A 84 27.20 -4.69 9.74
CA LEU A 84 26.92 -5.06 8.35
C LEU A 84 26.01 -4.02 7.68
N HIS A 85 24.99 -3.54 8.38
CA HIS A 85 24.14 -2.45 7.92
C HIS A 85 24.96 -1.17 7.75
N GLY A 86 25.81 -0.83 8.71
CA GLY A 86 26.73 0.30 8.61
C GLY A 86 27.69 0.19 7.41
N ARG A 87 28.16 -1.03 7.09
CA ARG A 87 29.00 -1.26 5.90
C ARG A 87 28.20 -1.05 4.61
N ALA A 88 26.96 -1.54 4.56
CA ALA A 88 26.06 -1.34 3.43
C ALA A 88 25.80 0.17 3.20
N ILE A 89 25.47 0.93 4.25
CA ILE A 89 25.25 2.38 4.18
C ILE A 89 26.46 3.10 3.60
N ARG A 90 27.66 2.84 4.12
CA ARG A 90 28.88 3.46 3.61
C ARG A 90 29.12 3.15 2.13
N ARG A 91 28.82 1.93 1.67
CA ARG A 91 28.96 1.55 0.27
C ARG A 91 27.93 2.17 -0.64
N LEU A 92 26.67 2.23 -0.19
CA LEU A 92 25.59 2.90 -0.92
C LEU A 92 25.86 4.39 -1.08
N HIS A 93 26.29 5.05 0.01
CA HIS A 93 26.71 6.45 -0.04
C HIS A 93 27.87 6.68 -1.00
N ALA A 94 28.94 5.86 -0.91
CA ALA A 94 30.08 5.93 -1.81
C ALA A 94 29.72 5.62 -3.27
N ALA A 95 28.66 4.85 -3.52
CA ALA A 95 28.13 4.56 -4.84
C ALA A 95 27.21 5.67 -5.39
N GLY A 96 27.01 6.76 -4.64
CA GLY A 96 26.23 7.93 -5.03
C GLY A 96 24.71 7.76 -4.85
N ALA A 97 24.26 6.95 -3.91
CA ALA A 97 22.86 6.91 -3.55
C ALA A 97 22.37 8.31 -3.14
N ARG A 98 21.20 8.71 -3.68
CA ARG A 98 20.58 10.02 -3.42
C ARG A 98 19.98 10.09 -2.02
N GLU A 99 19.28 9.01 -1.63
CA GLU A 99 18.75 8.81 -0.27
C GLU A 99 18.83 7.32 0.06
N ILE A 100 19.06 7.02 1.34
CA ILE A 100 19.12 5.64 1.84
C ILE A 100 17.95 5.44 2.82
N VAL A 101 17.08 4.50 2.50
CA VAL A 101 15.87 4.17 3.25
C VAL A 101 16.01 2.76 3.77
N TYR A 102 15.85 2.56 5.07
CA TYR A 102 15.85 1.26 5.70
C TYR A 102 14.45 0.87 6.15
N ASP A 103 13.89 -0.12 5.49
CA ASP A 103 12.68 -0.82 5.93
C ASP A 103 13.06 -1.98 6.87
N VAL A 104 13.79 -1.61 7.93
CA VAL A 104 14.24 -2.46 9.02
C VAL A 104 14.25 -1.62 10.29
N GLN A 105 13.68 -2.16 11.36
CA GLN A 105 13.59 -1.46 12.65
C GLN A 105 14.90 -1.56 13.43
N PHE A 106 15.35 -0.44 13.98
CA PHE A 106 16.52 -0.31 14.85
C PHE A 106 16.14 0.31 16.19
N THR A 107 15.14 -0.24 16.85
CA THR A 107 14.55 0.29 18.10
C THR A 107 15.27 -0.19 19.35
N GLU A 108 15.75 -1.44 19.37
CA GLU A 108 16.40 -2.01 20.53
C GLU A 108 17.93 -1.86 20.50
N PRO A 109 18.59 -1.55 21.63
CA PRO A 109 20.04 -1.51 21.68
C PRO A 109 20.61 -2.92 21.51
N THR A 110 21.81 -3.00 20.92
CA THR A 110 22.54 -4.25 20.74
C THR A 110 23.91 -4.16 21.45
N LYS A 111 24.96 -4.69 20.85
CA LYS A 111 26.32 -4.52 21.37
C LYS A 111 26.81 -3.09 21.06
N PRO A 112 27.40 -2.37 22.03
CA PRO A 112 27.80 -0.97 21.83
C PRO A 112 28.68 -0.71 20.58
N ARG A 113 29.57 -1.65 20.26
CA ARG A 113 30.39 -1.55 19.02
C ARG A 113 29.57 -1.65 17.74
N GLU A 114 28.55 -2.49 17.75
CA GLU A 114 27.65 -2.66 16.59
C GLU A 114 26.80 -1.40 16.41
N ASP A 115 26.25 -0.88 17.51
CA ASP A 115 25.42 0.33 17.50
C ASP A 115 26.23 1.55 17.02
N LEU A 116 27.45 1.73 17.54
CA LEU A 116 28.35 2.79 17.11
C LEU A 116 28.72 2.68 15.63
N ALA A 117 28.98 1.45 15.14
CA ALA A 117 29.32 1.23 13.75
C ALA A 117 28.18 1.63 12.78
N LEU A 118 26.92 1.44 13.21
CA LEU A 118 25.73 1.90 12.47
C LEU A 118 25.60 3.43 12.54
N TYR A 119 25.70 4.02 13.76
CA TYR A 119 25.60 5.47 13.95
C TYR A 119 26.64 6.24 13.14
N ASP A 120 27.90 5.83 13.20
CA ASP A 120 29.00 6.42 12.44
C ASP A 120 28.76 6.34 10.93
N ALA A 121 28.20 5.21 10.47
CA ALA A 121 27.90 5.04 9.05
C ALA A 121 26.77 5.94 8.56
N ILE A 122 25.71 6.08 9.36
CA ILE A 122 24.57 6.96 9.05
C ILE A 122 25.05 8.42 9.06
N ALA A 123 25.79 8.83 10.09
CA ALA A 123 26.34 10.19 10.17
C ALA A 123 27.25 10.51 9.00
N ALA A 124 28.15 9.58 8.62
CA ALA A 124 29.06 9.75 7.48
C ALA A 124 28.34 9.82 6.12
N ALA A 125 27.15 9.22 6.01
CA ALA A 125 26.31 9.28 4.83
C ALA A 125 25.46 10.57 4.75
N GLY A 126 25.47 11.42 5.78
CA GLY A 126 24.62 12.61 5.87
C GLY A 126 23.19 12.30 6.33
N GLY A 127 22.95 11.10 6.87
CA GLY A 127 21.68 10.62 7.38
C GLY A 127 21.14 9.42 6.62
N ALA A 128 19.95 8.99 7.02
CA ALA A 128 19.15 7.95 6.37
C ALA A 128 17.70 8.05 6.87
N VAL A 129 16.73 7.47 6.15
CA VAL A 129 15.37 7.27 6.62
C VAL A 129 15.26 5.87 7.22
N LEU A 130 14.77 5.77 8.44
CA LEU A 130 14.69 4.52 9.20
C LEU A 130 13.26 4.20 9.56
N ALA A 131 12.82 2.99 9.21
CA ALA A 131 11.49 2.50 9.46
C ALA A 131 11.21 2.26 10.95
N THR A 132 9.99 2.51 11.37
CA THR A 132 9.43 2.03 12.63
C THR A 132 7.92 1.85 12.48
N SER A 133 7.36 0.89 13.23
CA SER A 133 5.91 0.76 13.48
C SER A 133 5.55 1.25 14.90
N GLU A 134 6.52 1.79 15.63
CA GLU A 134 6.36 2.21 17.01
C GLU A 134 6.61 3.71 17.15
N SER A 135 5.55 4.47 17.42
CA SER A 135 5.60 5.89 17.78
C SER A 135 4.60 6.19 18.89
N ASP A 136 4.85 7.23 19.67
CA ASP A 136 3.84 7.78 20.57
C ASP A 136 2.86 8.72 19.83
N GLU A 137 1.87 9.24 20.55
CA GLU A 137 0.84 10.14 19.98
C GLU A 137 1.43 11.43 19.40
N HIS A 138 2.68 11.77 19.71
CA HIS A 138 3.40 12.95 19.24
C HIS A 138 4.42 12.64 18.14
N GLY A 139 4.51 11.37 17.70
CA GLY A 139 5.45 10.91 16.68
C GLY A 139 6.87 10.69 17.19
N HIS A 140 7.10 10.63 18.51
CA HIS A 140 8.41 10.28 19.05
C HIS A 140 8.65 8.79 18.97
N THR A 141 9.89 8.40 18.70
CA THR A 141 10.27 7.01 18.46
C THR A 141 11.46 6.57 19.30
N ASN A 142 11.64 5.25 19.45
CA ASN A 142 12.83 4.66 20.07
C ASN A 142 13.89 4.26 19.02
N VAL A 143 13.72 4.65 17.77
CA VAL A 143 14.70 4.36 16.72
C VAL A 143 16.06 4.93 17.08
N LEU A 144 17.09 4.10 17.00
CA LEU A 144 18.47 4.42 17.43
C LEU A 144 18.58 4.92 18.90
N GLY A 145 17.62 4.56 19.77
CA GLY A 145 17.56 5.04 21.15
C GLY A 145 16.95 6.45 21.29
N GLY A 146 16.16 6.88 20.31
CA GLY A 146 15.31 8.07 20.38
C GLY A 146 15.75 9.26 19.53
N ASP A 147 14.87 10.23 19.44
CA ASP A 147 14.95 11.38 18.53
C ASP A 147 16.23 12.23 18.68
N ALA A 148 16.79 12.30 19.89
CA ALA A 148 18.04 13.03 20.11
C ALA A 148 19.21 12.38 19.34
N ASN A 149 19.26 11.06 19.29
CA ASN A 149 20.27 10.33 18.52
C ASN A 149 20.01 10.43 17.03
N LEU A 150 18.75 10.34 16.60
CA LEU A 150 18.38 10.56 15.19
C LEU A 150 18.90 11.90 14.69
N ARG A 151 18.61 12.99 15.40
CA ARG A 151 19.11 14.33 15.05
C ARG A 151 20.63 14.41 15.02
N ARG A 152 21.31 13.73 15.96
CA ARG A 152 22.79 13.72 16.02
C ARG A 152 23.43 13.12 14.78
N VAL A 153 22.84 12.07 14.21
CA VAL A 153 23.36 11.37 13.04
C VAL A 153 22.72 11.80 11.71
N GLY A 154 21.80 12.78 11.75
CA GLY A 154 21.08 13.27 10.58
C GLY A 154 20.01 12.29 10.04
N ALA A 155 19.65 11.28 10.84
CA ALA A 155 18.62 10.30 10.46
C ALA A 155 17.21 10.81 10.75
N HIS A 156 16.24 10.24 10.04
CA HIS A 156 14.82 10.50 10.23
C HIS A 156 14.08 9.18 10.43
N ALA A 157 13.30 9.08 11.48
CA ALA A 157 12.34 7.98 11.64
C ALA A 157 11.14 8.23 10.73
N ALA A 158 10.56 7.15 10.21
CA ALA A 158 9.34 7.20 9.42
C ALA A 158 8.49 5.96 9.65
N ALA A 159 7.16 6.12 9.64
CA ALA A 159 6.25 4.99 9.80
C ALA A 159 6.32 4.05 8.59
N SER A 160 6.54 2.76 8.84
CA SER A 160 6.57 1.73 7.79
C SER A 160 5.22 1.09 7.54
N ASP A 161 4.23 1.39 8.37
CA ASP A 161 2.93 0.75 8.31
C ASP A 161 2.20 1.10 7.01
N LEU A 162 1.86 0.06 6.26
CA LEU A 162 0.97 0.10 5.12
C LEU A 162 -0.22 -0.81 5.43
N TYR A 163 -1.43 -0.31 5.22
CA TYR A 163 -2.63 -1.05 5.56
C TYR A 163 -3.19 -1.79 4.34
N ASN A 164 -3.67 -3.00 4.60
CA ASN A 164 -4.45 -3.74 3.61
C ASN A 164 -5.81 -3.07 3.42
N ASP A 165 -6.27 -3.01 2.20
CA ASP A 165 -7.65 -2.68 1.88
C ASP A 165 -8.61 -3.81 2.33
N SER A 166 -9.91 -3.60 2.17
CA SER A 166 -10.94 -4.59 2.52
C SER A 166 -10.80 -5.93 1.78
N ALA A 167 -10.08 -5.95 0.67
CA ALA A 167 -9.78 -7.13 -0.13
C ALA A 167 -8.42 -7.77 0.22
N GLY A 168 -7.71 -7.25 1.21
CA GLY A 168 -6.46 -7.79 1.72
C GLY A 168 -5.21 -7.44 0.93
N ALA A 169 -5.27 -6.45 0.03
CA ALA A 169 -4.12 -5.97 -0.74
C ALA A 169 -3.66 -4.58 -0.27
N ILE A 170 -2.37 -4.29 -0.42
CA ILE A 170 -1.85 -2.94 -0.20
C ILE A 170 -2.00 -2.17 -1.51
N THR A 171 -2.85 -1.14 -1.47
CA THR A 171 -3.16 -0.30 -2.64
C THR A 171 -2.78 1.16 -2.42
N ARG A 172 -2.65 1.59 -1.17
CA ARG A 172 -2.45 2.99 -0.77
C ARG A 172 -1.41 3.10 0.33
N PHE A 173 -0.86 4.30 0.51
CA PHE A 173 -0.05 4.67 1.66
C PHE A 173 -0.61 5.94 2.31
N PRO A 174 -0.74 5.97 3.65
CA PRO A 174 -1.19 7.15 4.36
C PRO A 174 -0.09 8.22 4.41
N ARG A 175 -0.47 9.46 4.69
CA ARG A 175 0.51 10.52 4.92
C ARG A 175 1.31 10.27 6.19
N SER A 176 0.61 9.93 7.27
CA SER A 176 1.20 9.67 8.58
C SER A 176 0.45 8.58 9.31
N VAL A 177 1.14 7.92 10.24
CA VAL A 177 0.61 6.92 11.16
C VAL A 177 1.13 7.22 12.54
N GLY A 178 0.25 7.28 13.56
CA GLY A 178 0.65 7.57 14.94
C GLY A 178 1.46 8.87 15.10
N GLY A 179 1.10 9.93 14.38
CA GLY A 179 1.81 11.21 14.42
C GLY A 179 3.15 11.25 13.65
N LEU A 180 3.59 10.15 13.04
CA LEU A 180 4.83 10.03 12.30
C LEU A 180 4.54 9.94 10.79
N GLU A 181 5.22 10.75 9.97
CA GLU A 181 5.09 10.66 8.51
C GLU A 181 5.61 9.31 8.00
N THR A 182 4.99 8.80 6.93
CA THR A 182 5.32 7.46 6.40
C THR A 182 6.61 7.45 5.57
N LEU A 183 7.21 6.28 5.44
CA LEU A 183 8.44 6.07 4.66
C LEU A 183 8.39 6.69 3.27
N PRO A 184 7.31 6.52 2.46
CA PRO A 184 7.23 7.12 1.14
C PRO A 184 7.30 8.65 1.17
N VAL A 185 6.62 9.28 2.13
CA VAL A 185 6.59 10.75 2.26
C VAL A 185 7.97 11.28 2.63
N VAL A 186 8.54 10.78 3.74
CA VAL A 186 9.84 11.24 4.24
C VAL A 186 10.95 10.99 3.23
N ALA A 187 10.97 9.81 2.60
CA ALA A 187 11.99 9.45 1.61
C ALA A 187 11.93 10.34 0.36
N ALA A 188 10.74 10.63 -0.14
CA ALA A 188 10.56 11.49 -1.30
C ALA A 188 10.98 12.94 -1.01
N GLU A 189 10.55 13.51 0.11
CA GLU A 189 10.92 14.87 0.52
C GLU A 189 12.44 15.01 0.72
N ARG A 190 13.07 14.05 1.39
CA ARG A 190 14.54 14.04 1.57
C ARG A 190 15.30 13.85 0.26
N ALA A 191 14.74 13.10 -0.65
CA ALA A 191 15.27 12.99 -2.01
C ALA A 191 15.02 14.25 -2.86
N GLY A 192 14.41 15.31 -2.32
CA GLY A 192 14.20 16.60 -2.96
C GLY A 192 12.95 16.68 -3.85
N ALA A 193 11.99 15.77 -3.67
CA ALA A 193 10.67 15.94 -4.27
C ALA A 193 9.88 17.03 -3.54
N GLU A 194 8.95 17.65 -4.26
CA GLU A 194 7.99 18.55 -3.63
C GLU A 194 7.08 17.80 -2.66
N ARG A 195 6.72 18.47 -1.57
CA ARG A 195 5.79 17.92 -0.58
C ARG A 195 4.44 17.63 -1.21
N LEU A 196 3.95 16.40 -1.04
CA LEU A 196 2.64 16.02 -1.55
C LEU A 196 1.54 16.85 -0.89
N PRO A 197 0.57 17.39 -1.66
CA PRO A 197 -0.56 18.12 -1.09
C PRO A 197 -1.47 17.17 -0.28
N GLU A 198 -2.20 17.70 0.68
CA GLU A 198 -3.18 16.93 1.48
C GLU A 198 -4.21 16.21 0.58
N SER A 199 -4.61 16.86 -0.52
CA SER A 199 -5.57 16.30 -1.48
C SER A 199 -5.10 15.00 -2.15
N ALA A 200 -3.79 14.73 -2.20
CA ALA A 200 -3.27 13.50 -2.77
C ALA A 200 -3.60 12.26 -1.92
N PHE A 201 -3.82 12.45 -0.61
CA PHE A 201 -4.04 11.34 0.32
C PHE A 201 -5.51 10.92 0.46
N GLY A 202 -6.47 11.75 0.06
CA GLY A 202 -7.89 11.45 0.18
C GLY A 202 -8.29 11.03 1.61
N HIS A 203 -9.26 10.11 1.73
CA HIS A 203 -9.68 9.59 3.03
C HIS A 203 -8.74 8.48 3.56
N ASP A 204 -8.25 7.61 2.66
CA ASP A 204 -7.55 6.36 3.04
C ASP A 204 -6.07 6.35 2.60
N GLY A 205 -5.53 7.48 2.15
CA GLY A 205 -4.16 7.60 1.68
C GLY A 205 -4.02 7.79 0.17
N ALA A 206 -2.79 8.03 -0.28
CA ALA A 206 -2.46 8.17 -1.69
C ALA A 206 -2.34 6.79 -2.36
N TRP A 207 -2.86 6.66 -3.58
CA TRP A 207 -2.74 5.45 -4.38
C TRP A 207 -1.28 5.16 -4.73
N ILE A 208 -0.86 3.89 -4.56
CA ILE A 208 0.44 3.44 -5.03
C ILE A 208 0.36 3.17 -6.53
N ASP A 209 1.15 3.89 -7.31
CA ASP A 209 1.30 3.65 -8.75
C ASP A 209 2.31 2.53 -8.98
N TYR A 210 1.85 1.29 -8.81
CA TYR A 210 2.69 0.11 -9.01
C TYR A 210 3.23 0.05 -10.44
N ARG A 211 4.53 -0.18 -10.57
CA ARG A 211 5.22 -0.20 -11.88
C ARG A 211 5.18 -1.55 -12.59
N GLY A 212 4.66 -2.57 -11.93
CA GLY A 212 4.48 -3.91 -12.48
C GLY A 212 4.43 -4.99 -11.41
N PRO A 213 4.40 -6.27 -11.79
CA PRO A 213 4.38 -7.40 -10.87
C PRO A 213 5.65 -7.48 -10.03
N PRO A 214 5.71 -8.37 -9.01
CA PRO A 214 6.91 -8.60 -8.21
C PRO A 214 8.17 -8.78 -9.07
N GLY A 215 9.26 -8.10 -8.68
CA GLY A 215 10.53 -8.07 -9.43
C GLY A 215 10.60 -6.99 -10.52
N SER A 216 9.61 -6.11 -10.66
CA SER A 216 9.65 -4.98 -11.60
C SER A 216 10.62 -3.88 -11.15
N ILE A 217 10.78 -3.67 -9.85
CA ILE A 217 11.78 -2.76 -9.30
C ILE A 217 13.16 -3.41 -9.36
N ARG A 218 14.16 -2.64 -9.83
CA ARG A 218 15.54 -3.12 -9.84
C ARG A 218 15.99 -3.52 -8.43
N THR A 219 16.45 -4.77 -8.30
CA THR A 219 16.85 -5.33 -7.02
C THR A 219 18.29 -5.79 -7.02
N VAL A 220 19.03 -5.53 -5.91
CA VAL A 220 20.40 -5.97 -5.66
C VAL A 220 20.44 -6.67 -4.32
N SER A 221 21.11 -7.82 -4.21
CA SER A 221 21.23 -8.53 -2.93
C SER A 221 22.01 -7.70 -1.90
N PHE A 222 21.55 -7.68 -0.65
CA PHE A 222 22.23 -7.02 0.46
C PHE A 222 23.66 -7.56 0.63
N SER A 223 23.87 -8.87 0.42
CA SER A 223 25.22 -9.46 0.46
C SER A 223 26.15 -8.90 -0.59
N ASP A 224 25.66 -8.60 -1.80
CA ASP A 224 26.45 -8.01 -2.86
C ASP A 224 26.84 -6.57 -2.50
N VAL A 225 25.91 -5.81 -1.89
CA VAL A 225 26.22 -4.47 -1.38
C VAL A 225 27.28 -4.53 -0.29
N VAL A 226 27.11 -5.41 0.73
CA VAL A 226 28.08 -5.58 1.82
C VAL A 226 29.49 -5.98 1.31
N ARG A 227 29.56 -6.75 0.22
CA ARG A 227 30.81 -7.17 -0.42
C ARG A 227 31.36 -6.15 -1.42
N GLY A 228 30.51 -5.24 -1.93
CA GLY A 228 30.85 -4.30 -3.00
C GLY A 228 30.83 -4.94 -4.39
N SER A 229 30.09 -6.01 -4.55
CA SER A 229 29.97 -6.78 -5.79
C SER A 229 28.71 -6.38 -6.55
N PHE A 230 28.59 -5.13 -6.95
CA PHE A 230 27.48 -4.59 -7.71
C PHE A 230 27.98 -3.76 -8.92
N ALA A 231 27.12 -3.60 -9.92
CA ALA A 231 27.46 -2.90 -11.14
C ALA A 231 27.77 -1.41 -10.86
N PRO A 232 28.78 -0.82 -11.53
CA PRO A 232 29.03 0.61 -11.45
C PRO A 232 27.77 1.42 -11.78
N GLY A 233 27.50 2.48 -10.99
CA GLY A 233 26.34 3.34 -11.18
C GLY A 233 25.00 2.70 -10.80
N ALA A 234 24.99 1.51 -10.16
CA ALA A 234 23.77 0.84 -9.76
C ALA A 234 22.86 1.70 -8.85
N PHE A 235 23.47 2.54 -8.03
CA PHE A 235 22.80 3.34 -7.00
C PHE A 235 22.90 4.86 -7.23
N ARG A 236 23.64 5.29 -8.27
CA ARG A 236 23.87 6.73 -8.50
C ARG A 236 22.56 7.47 -8.72
N ASP A 237 22.36 8.55 -7.97
CA ASP A 237 21.21 9.44 -8.01
C ASP A 237 19.84 8.74 -7.77
N ARG A 238 19.86 7.58 -7.10
CA ARG A 238 18.64 6.80 -6.79
C ARG A 238 18.35 6.78 -5.31
N VAL A 239 17.06 6.69 -4.97
CA VAL A 239 16.59 6.32 -3.64
C VAL A 239 16.78 4.81 -3.50
N VAL A 240 17.45 4.38 -2.43
CA VAL A 240 17.78 2.98 -2.19
C VAL A 240 16.99 2.48 -0.99
N VAL A 241 16.09 1.53 -1.21
CA VAL A 241 15.27 0.92 -0.16
C VAL A 241 15.90 -0.40 0.27
N VAL A 242 16.38 -0.48 1.50
CA VAL A 242 16.95 -1.70 2.08
C VAL A 242 15.89 -2.37 2.95
N GLY A 243 15.49 -3.59 2.61
CA GLY A 243 14.48 -4.30 3.40
C GLY A 243 14.43 -5.80 3.11
N ALA A 244 13.54 -6.49 3.81
CA ALA A 244 13.38 -7.92 3.75
C ALA A 244 12.77 -8.38 2.42
N SER A 245 13.29 -9.48 1.88
CA SER A 245 12.68 -10.21 0.77
C SER A 245 12.85 -11.73 0.89
N ALA A 246 13.67 -12.19 1.86
CA ALA A 246 13.79 -13.62 2.12
C ALA A 246 12.45 -14.19 2.62
N PRO A 247 11.96 -15.32 2.09
CA PRO A 247 10.70 -15.93 2.53
C PRO A 247 10.65 -16.24 4.03
N THR A 248 11.81 -16.51 4.65
CA THR A 248 11.94 -16.77 6.09
C THR A 248 11.61 -15.55 6.95
N LEU A 249 11.70 -14.33 6.41
CA LEU A 249 11.36 -13.08 7.12
C LEU A 249 9.87 -12.75 7.03
N ARG A 250 9.12 -13.41 6.14
CA ARG A 250 7.65 -13.30 5.99
C ARG A 250 7.13 -11.89 5.73
N ASP A 251 7.96 -11.03 5.19
CA ASP A 251 7.58 -9.68 4.79
C ASP A 251 7.12 -9.67 3.34
N VAL A 252 5.91 -10.18 3.11
CA VAL A 252 5.30 -10.28 1.79
C VAL A 252 3.82 -9.90 1.83
N HIS A 253 3.36 -9.21 0.80
CA HIS A 253 2.05 -8.60 0.74
C HIS A 253 1.36 -8.86 -0.59
N ALA A 254 0.03 -9.01 -0.55
CA ALA A 254 -0.79 -9.00 -1.74
C ALA A 254 -0.86 -7.57 -2.31
N THR A 255 -0.81 -7.45 -3.63
CA THR A 255 -0.88 -6.17 -4.35
C THR A 255 -1.80 -6.29 -5.57
N PRO A 256 -2.30 -5.19 -6.12
CA PRO A 256 -3.17 -5.23 -7.30
C PRO A 256 -2.50 -5.80 -8.57
N VAL A 257 -1.15 -5.84 -8.59
CA VAL A 257 -0.35 -6.22 -9.77
C VAL A 257 0.31 -7.60 -9.65
N GLY A 258 0.29 -8.21 -8.49
CA GLY A 258 1.00 -9.47 -8.22
C GLY A 258 0.22 -10.72 -8.68
N GLY A 259 -1.07 -10.62 -8.94
CA GLY A 259 -1.91 -11.81 -9.08
C GLY A 259 -1.87 -12.64 -7.81
N ASP A 260 -1.49 -13.92 -7.93
CA ASP A 260 -1.29 -14.82 -6.78
C ASP A 260 0.13 -14.74 -6.19
N GLU A 261 1.05 -14.00 -6.81
CA GLU A 261 2.42 -13.84 -6.35
C GLU A 261 2.53 -12.63 -5.42
N PRO A 262 2.88 -12.81 -4.14
CA PRO A 262 3.02 -11.71 -3.22
C PRO A 262 4.30 -10.91 -3.49
N MET A 263 4.25 -9.59 -3.26
CA MET A 263 5.37 -8.67 -3.36
C MET A 263 6.06 -8.51 -2.01
N SER A 264 7.39 -8.41 -1.98
CA SER A 264 8.12 -8.12 -0.73
C SER A 264 7.78 -6.72 -0.20
N GLY A 265 7.76 -6.54 1.13
CA GLY A 265 7.50 -5.24 1.77
C GLY A 265 8.43 -4.16 1.25
N ALA A 266 9.72 -4.46 1.11
CA ALA A 266 10.70 -3.54 0.54
C ALA A 266 10.36 -3.09 -0.89
N GLU A 267 9.78 -3.96 -1.72
CA GLU A 267 9.37 -3.59 -3.08
C GLU A 267 8.05 -2.81 -3.08
N VAL A 268 7.13 -3.12 -2.17
CA VAL A 268 5.91 -2.31 -1.95
C VAL A 268 6.29 -0.90 -1.53
N GLN A 269 7.18 -0.74 -0.54
CA GLN A 269 7.70 0.56 -0.11
C GLN A 269 8.42 1.29 -1.26
N ALA A 270 9.19 0.58 -2.08
CA ALA A 270 9.86 1.16 -3.23
C ALA A 270 8.88 1.71 -4.28
N ASN A 271 7.76 1.02 -4.55
CA ASN A 271 6.69 1.53 -5.40
C ASN A 271 5.99 2.75 -4.79
N ALA A 272 5.72 2.73 -3.48
CA ALA A 272 5.12 3.87 -2.78
C ALA A 272 6.05 5.10 -2.77
N ILE A 273 7.35 4.91 -2.54
CA ILE A 273 8.36 5.97 -2.62
C ILE A 273 8.46 6.51 -4.06
N TRP A 274 8.47 5.63 -5.06
CA TRP A 274 8.47 6.06 -6.46
C TRP A 274 7.25 6.92 -6.77
N THR A 275 6.08 6.49 -6.30
CA THR A 275 4.82 7.25 -6.43
C THR A 275 4.92 8.64 -5.80
N ALA A 276 5.46 8.71 -4.58
CA ALA A 276 5.64 9.99 -3.88
C ALA A 276 6.64 10.91 -4.59
N LEU A 277 7.74 10.37 -5.12
CA LEU A 277 8.73 11.10 -5.92
C LEU A 277 8.15 11.73 -7.18
N HIS A 278 7.07 11.16 -7.73
CA HIS A 278 6.42 11.60 -8.96
C HIS A 278 5.09 12.34 -8.70
N GLY A 279 4.88 12.82 -7.48
CA GLY A 279 3.73 13.67 -7.15
C GLY A 279 2.40 12.92 -6.97
N ALA A 280 2.44 11.59 -6.70
CA ALA A 280 1.25 10.75 -6.56
C ALA A 280 0.27 10.91 -7.75
N PRO A 281 0.64 10.44 -8.96
CA PRO A 281 -0.06 10.76 -10.21
C PRO A 281 -1.46 10.15 -10.32
N LEU A 282 -1.83 9.24 -9.42
CA LEU A 282 -3.17 8.64 -9.37
C LEU A 282 -4.08 9.47 -8.48
N GLU A 283 -4.83 10.37 -9.08
CA GLU A 283 -5.79 11.21 -8.37
C GLU A 283 -7.08 10.44 -8.05
N GLN A 284 -7.62 10.72 -6.87
CA GLN A 284 -8.95 10.25 -6.49
C GLN A 284 -9.99 11.26 -6.99
N PRO A 285 -11.12 10.80 -7.57
CA PRO A 285 -12.25 11.68 -7.83
C PRO A 285 -12.71 12.32 -6.52
N SER A 286 -13.13 13.58 -6.57
CA SER A 286 -13.74 14.18 -5.38
C SER A 286 -15.04 13.45 -5.02
N THR A 287 -15.38 13.39 -3.73
CA THR A 287 -16.64 12.78 -3.23
C THR A 287 -17.87 13.32 -3.97
N ALA A 288 -17.83 14.58 -4.38
CA ALA A 288 -18.92 15.17 -5.18
C ALA A 288 -19.03 14.52 -6.57
N VAL A 289 -17.91 14.23 -7.23
CA VAL A 289 -17.89 13.54 -8.54
C VAL A 289 -18.37 12.10 -8.37
N GLU A 290 -17.93 11.41 -7.33
CA GLU A 290 -18.37 10.04 -7.03
C GLU A 290 -19.89 9.98 -6.80
N LEU A 291 -20.43 10.84 -5.93
CA LEU A 291 -21.86 10.93 -5.68
C LEU A 291 -22.65 11.30 -6.95
N LEU A 292 -22.12 12.18 -7.79
CA LEU A 292 -22.73 12.52 -9.06
C LEU A 292 -22.77 11.31 -10.00
N LEU A 293 -21.69 10.54 -10.08
CA LEU A 293 -21.65 9.31 -10.87
C LEU A 293 -22.65 8.26 -10.36
N VAL A 294 -22.70 8.06 -9.04
CA VAL A 294 -23.70 7.18 -8.43
C VAL A 294 -25.13 7.65 -8.73
N ALA A 295 -25.40 8.95 -8.65
CA ALA A 295 -26.71 9.51 -8.98
C ALA A 295 -27.05 9.34 -10.48
N LEU A 296 -26.12 9.58 -11.38
CA LEU A 296 -26.31 9.37 -12.82
C LEU A 296 -26.58 7.89 -13.14
N LEU A 297 -25.83 6.97 -12.54
CA LEU A 297 -26.05 5.53 -12.71
C LEU A 297 -27.39 5.08 -12.13
N ALA A 298 -27.76 5.58 -10.96
CA ALA A 298 -29.06 5.31 -10.33
C ALA A 298 -30.24 5.80 -11.17
N LEU A 299 -30.07 6.91 -11.91
CA LEU A 299 -31.08 7.45 -12.82
C LEU A 299 -31.11 6.76 -14.18
N ALA A 300 -29.99 6.18 -14.62
CA ALA A 300 -29.88 5.56 -15.94
C ALA A 300 -30.86 4.38 -16.10
N ALA A 301 -30.96 3.49 -15.12
CA ALA A 301 -31.85 2.31 -15.16
C ALA A 301 -33.35 2.70 -15.27
N PRO A 302 -33.89 3.63 -14.44
CA PRO A 302 -35.27 4.13 -14.60
C PRO A 302 -35.52 4.82 -15.94
N LEU A 303 -34.57 5.63 -16.44
CA LEU A 303 -34.71 6.34 -17.74
C LEU A 303 -34.74 5.37 -18.92
N VAL A 304 -33.88 4.34 -18.90
CA VAL A 304 -33.91 3.24 -19.87
C VAL A 304 -35.23 2.47 -19.77
N GLY A 305 -35.73 2.23 -18.55
CA GLY A 305 -37.00 1.56 -18.28
C GLY A 305 -38.23 2.29 -18.81
N LEU A 306 -38.21 3.62 -18.86
CA LEU A 306 -39.26 4.43 -19.50
C LEU A 306 -39.37 4.15 -21.00
N ARG A 307 -38.25 3.90 -21.66
CA ARG A 307 -38.21 3.69 -23.12
C ARG A 307 -38.28 2.20 -23.50
N PHE A 308 -37.67 1.34 -22.68
CA PHE A 308 -37.52 -0.11 -22.94
C PHE A 308 -37.87 -0.94 -21.72
N PRO A 309 -39.15 -1.19 -21.42
CA PRO A 309 -39.57 -1.86 -20.19
C PRO A 309 -39.01 -3.29 -20.04
N ALA A 310 -38.77 -3.99 -21.16
CA ALA A 310 -38.18 -5.33 -21.12
C ALA A 310 -36.68 -5.32 -20.71
N LEU A 311 -35.93 -4.27 -21.08
CA LEU A 311 -34.52 -4.09 -20.66
C LEU A 311 -34.42 -3.70 -19.19
N ALA A 312 -35.37 -2.91 -18.68
CA ALA A 312 -35.40 -2.55 -17.26
C ALA A 312 -35.65 -3.76 -16.35
N ALA A 313 -36.49 -4.68 -16.76
CA ALA A 313 -36.71 -5.94 -16.02
C ALA A 313 -35.45 -6.84 -16.03
N GLY A 314 -34.70 -6.87 -17.16
CA GLY A 314 -33.46 -7.65 -17.27
C GLY A 314 -32.29 -7.09 -16.47
N LEU A 315 -32.25 -5.77 -16.23
CA LEU A 315 -31.20 -5.15 -15.39
C LEU A 315 -31.52 -5.17 -13.90
N ALA A 316 -32.81 -5.22 -13.51
CA ALA A 316 -33.24 -5.29 -12.12
C ALA A 316 -32.91 -6.64 -11.43
N VAL A 317 -32.92 -7.73 -12.19
CA VAL A 317 -32.71 -9.09 -11.66
C VAL A 317 -31.27 -9.31 -11.15
N PRO A 318 -30.19 -8.96 -11.86
CA PRO A 318 -28.81 -9.13 -11.36
C PRO A 318 -28.49 -8.19 -10.18
N VAL A 319 -29.08 -6.98 -10.12
CA VAL A 319 -28.91 -6.08 -8.98
C VAL A 319 -29.59 -6.63 -7.73
N ALA A 320 -30.79 -7.15 -7.84
CA ALA A 320 -31.49 -7.80 -6.72
C ALA A 320 -30.81 -9.12 -6.31
N GLY A 321 -30.29 -9.91 -7.27
CA GLY A 321 -29.56 -11.14 -7.00
C GLY A 321 -28.22 -10.92 -6.31
N GLY A 322 -27.48 -9.87 -6.67
CA GLY A 322 -26.21 -9.47 -6.04
C GLY A 322 -26.42 -9.03 -4.58
N LEU A 323 -27.49 -8.32 -4.29
CA LEU A 323 -27.85 -7.89 -2.92
C LEU A 323 -28.24 -9.07 -2.00
N LEU A 324 -28.90 -10.10 -2.54
CA LEU A 324 -29.27 -11.29 -1.78
C LEU A 324 -28.09 -12.25 -1.54
N TRP A 325 -27.01 -12.16 -2.36
CA TRP A 325 -25.81 -12.99 -2.20
C TRP A 325 -24.78 -12.39 -1.22
N SER A 326 -24.91 -11.12 -0.87
CA SER A 326 -24.01 -10.44 0.07
C SER A 326 -24.36 -10.63 1.54
N GLU A 327 -25.09 -11.70 1.93
CA GLU A 327 -25.23 -12.02 3.34
C GLU A 327 -23.88 -12.42 3.96
N PRO A 328 -23.40 -11.71 5.00
CA PRO A 328 -22.19 -12.09 5.69
C PRO A 328 -22.44 -13.43 6.40
N SER A 329 -21.75 -14.48 5.95
CA SER A 329 -21.74 -15.76 6.65
C SER A 329 -21.03 -15.61 8.01
N SER A 330 -21.71 -15.02 9.00
CA SER A 330 -21.32 -15.07 10.40
C SER A 330 -21.57 -16.49 10.92
N ARG A 331 -20.73 -17.44 10.55
CA ARG A 331 -20.64 -18.70 11.28
C ARG A 331 -19.83 -18.45 12.55
N SER A 332 -20.53 -18.21 13.64
CA SER A 332 -20.00 -18.33 14.98
C SER A 332 -19.44 -19.74 15.18
N SER A 333 -18.13 -19.88 15.16
CA SER A 333 -17.46 -21.07 15.70
C SER A 333 -17.53 -20.98 17.23
N THR A 334 -18.54 -21.63 17.82
CA THR A 334 -18.52 -21.97 19.23
C THR A 334 -17.35 -22.90 19.47
N ALA A 335 -16.27 -22.37 20.00
CA ALA A 335 -15.15 -23.16 20.50
C ALA A 335 -15.62 -23.95 21.73
N GLY A 336 -15.76 -25.27 21.56
CA GLY A 336 -15.97 -26.20 22.66
C GLY A 336 -14.76 -26.18 23.58
N SER A 337 -14.98 -25.78 24.82
CA SER A 337 -14.03 -25.89 25.92
C SER A 337 -13.83 -27.37 26.26
N SER A 338 -12.75 -27.99 25.82
CA SER A 338 -12.29 -29.28 26.34
C SER A 338 -11.38 -29.04 27.54
N THR A 339 -11.93 -29.31 28.72
CA THR A 339 -11.22 -29.39 29.98
C THR A 339 -10.24 -30.58 29.96
N TRP A 340 -8.95 -30.30 29.96
CA TRP A 340 -7.92 -31.30 30.24
C TRP A 340 -7.73 -31.43 31.75
N SER A 341 -8.20 -32.56 32.33
CA SER A 341 -7.90 -32.95 33.70
C SER A 341 -6.44 -33.42 33.78
N ARG A 342 -5.68 -32.78 34.63
CA ARG A 342 -4.33 -33.27 35.07
C ARG A 342 -4.51 -34.55 35.84
N ARG A 343 -3.97 -35.67 35.37
CA ARG A 343 -3.59 -36.82 36.19
C ARG A 343 -2.07 -36.83 36.31
N SER A 344 -1.61 -36.77 37.55
CA SER A 344 -0.23 -37.03 37.96
C SER A 344 0.03 -38.55 37.97
N PRO A 345 1.17 -39.05 37.53
CA PRO A 345 1.58 -40.43 37.75
C PRO A 345 2.33 -40.59 39.11
N PRO A 346 2.43 -41.83 39.62
CA PRO A 346 3.00 -42.16 40.93
C PRO A 346 4.51 -41.95 41.03
#